data_207c7fb996be6bc3780e654143bceac0
#
_entry.id   207c7fb996be6bc3780e654143bceac0
#
_cell.length_a   1.000
_cell.length_b   1.000
_cell.length_c   1.000
_cell.angle_alpha   90.00
_cell.angle_beta   90.00
_cell.angle_gamma   90.00
#
_symmetry.space_group_name_H-M   'P 1'
#
loop_
_entity.id
_entity.type
_entity.pdbx_description
1 polymer ?
#
loop_
_entity_poly.entity_id
_entity_poly.type
_entity_poly.pdbx_seq_one_letter_code
_entity_poly.pdbx_strand_id
1 'polypeptide(L)'
;MNMNNPEDLKLVTLASSTLARSQAKQAAALRDTTGRTYVAINVAAPSLQLDSLQAVLTVALASGITGIESVVTVGEKPATSLVITEFAPKATVFYIDSSGDHHLI
;
A
#
# COMPACT_ATOMS: atom_id res chain seq x y z
N MET A 1 -6.01 0.85 -17.55
CA MET A 1 -6.01 -0.39 -16.75
C MET A 1 -7.17 -0.37 -15.78
N ASN A 2 -7.94 -1.45 -15.73
CA ASN A 2 -9.08 -1.57 -14.83
C ASN A 2 -8.76 -2.47 -13.64
N MET A 3 -9.11 -2.00 -12.46
CA MET A 3 -9.03 -2.78 -11.25
C MET A 3 -10.37 -3.49 -11.08
N ASN A 4 -10.43 -4.77 -11.42
CA ASN A 4 -11.68 -5.53 -11.45
C ASN A 4 -11.90 -6.40 -10.21
N ASN A 5 -10.86 -6.67 -9.43
CA ASN A 5 -10.97 -7.53 -8.26
C ASN A 5 -11.64 -6.75 -7.12
N PRO A 6 -12.81 -7.21 -6.62
CA PRO A 6 -13.49 -6.52 -5.51
C PRO A 6 -12.62 -6.39 -4.27
N GLU A 7 -11.73 -7.36 -4.02
CA GLU A 7 -10.85 -7.31 -2.86
C GLU A 7 -9.79 -6.20 -3.03
N ASP A 8 -9.35 -5.93 -4.26
CA ASP A 8 -8.43 -4.82 -4.52
C ASP A 8 -9.15 -3.48 -4.35
N LEU A 9 -10.43 -3.39 -4.74
CA LEU A 9 -11.24 -2.18 -4.53
C LEU A 9 -11.43 -1.88 -3.03
N LYS A 10 -11.51 -2.91 -2.19
CA LYS A 10 -11.53 -2.72 -0.74
C LYS A 10 -10.23 -2.10 -0.23
N LEU A 11 -9.09 -2.48 -0.82
CA LEU A 11 -7.81 -1.87 -0.46
C LEU A 11 -7.78 -0.39 -0.83
N VAL A 12 -8.34 -0.02 -1.99
CA VAL A 12 -8.46 1.40 -2.38
C VAL A 12 -9.25 2.17 -1.34
N THR A 13 -10.40 1.65 -0.92
CA THR A 13 -11.24 2.30 0.09
C THR A 13 -10.49 2.43 1.41
N LEU A 14 -9.80 1.37 1.85
CA LEU A 14 -9.05 1.37 3.10
C LEU A 14 -7.92 2.41 3.09
N ALA A 15 -7.12 2.41 2.03
CA ALA A 15 -6.01 3.35 1.90
C ALA A 15 -6.52 4.80 1.81
N SER A 16 -7.56 5.03 0.99
CA SER A 16 -8.09 6.37 0.77
C SER A 16 -8.72 6.95 2.02
N SER A 17 -9.49 6.15 2.77
CA SER A 17 -10.10 6.63 4.01
C SER A 17 -9.06 6.89 5.08
N THR A 18 -8.01 6.08 5.14
CA THR A 18 -6.90 6.28 6.08
C THR A 18 -6.13 7.56 5.75
N LEU A 19 -5.87 7.80 4.46
CA LEU A 19 -5.21 9.04 4.03
C LEU A 19 -6.04 10.27 4.45
N ALA A 20 -7.35 10.23 4.19
CA ALA A 20 -8.23 11.34 4.50
C ALA A 20 -8.29 11.65 6.00
N ARG A 21 -8.33 10.61 6.84
CA ARG A 21 -8.41 10.79 8.30
C ARG A 21 -7.11 11.29 8.90
N SER A 22 -5.98 10.84 8.34
CA SER A 22 -4.66 11.11 8.92
C SER A 22 -4.06 12.42 8.44
N GLN A 23 -4.50 12.92 7.30
CA GLN A 23 -3.89 14.07 6.62
C GLN A 23 -2.40 13.84 6.31
N ALA A 24 -2.00 12.58 6.19
CA ALA A 24 -0.65 12.22 5.80
C ALA A 24 -0.43 12.50 4.30
N LYS A 25 0.80 12.38 3.84
CA LYS A 25 1.13 12.55 2.42
C LYS A 25 0.80 11.30 1.61
N GLN A 26 0.89 10.14 2.25
CA GLN A 26 0.66 8.85 1.59
C GLN A 26 -0.01 7.89 2.55
N ALA A 27 -0.75 6.94 1.98
CA ALA A 27 -1.24 5.76 2.70
C ALA A 27 -1.20 4.57 1.77
N ALA A 28 -1.03 3.39 2.34
CA ALA A 28 -1.06 2.15 1.57
C ALA A 28 -1.82 1.08 2.33
N ALA A 29 -2.51 0.22 1.59
CA ALA A 29 -3.20 -0.95 2.12
C ALA A 29 -2.69 -2.18 1.39
N LEU A 30 -2.53 -3.28 2.13
CA LEU A 30 -1.90 -4.50 1.65
C LEU A 30 -2.77 -5.69 2.05
N ARG A 31 -2.95 -6.64 1.11
CA ARG A 31 -3.58 -7.94 1.40
C ARG A 31 -2.52 -9.01 1.29
N ASP A 32 -2.36 -9.80 2.35
CA ASP A 32 -1.42 -10.91 2.32
C ASP A 32 -2.04 -12.14 1.65
N THR A 33 -1.24 -13.20 1.50
CA THR A 33 -1.68 -14.43 0.83
C THR A 33 -2.72 -15.22 1.63
N THR A 34 -2.98 -14.84 2.88
CA THR A 34 -4.04 -15.46 3.69
C THR A 34 -5.34 -14.65 3.65
N GLY A 35 -5.35 -13.51 2.97
CA GLY A 35 -6.51 -12.64 2.86
C GLY A 35 -6.60 -11.56 3.94
N ARG A 36 -5.61 -11.47 4.84
CA ARG A 36 -5.59 -10.42 5.87
C ARG A 36 -5.14 -9.11 5.24
N THR A 37 -5.67 -8.00 5.77
CA THR A 37 -5.34 -6.67 5.28
C THR A 37 -4.62 -5.86 6.33
N TYR A 38 -3.70 -5.02 5.87
CA TYR A 38 -2.91 -4.11 6.70
C TYR A 38 -2.93 -2.75 6.04
N VAL A 39 -2.85 -1.70 6.85
CA VAL A 39 -2.83 -0.33 6.34
C VAL A 39 -1.83 0.49 7.14
N ALA A 40 -1.16 1.42 6.47
CA ALA A 40 -0.23 2.34 7.13
C ALA A 40 -0.14 3.64 6.34
N ILE A 41 0.24 4.70 7.04
CA ILE A 41 0.61 5.98 6.43
C ILE A 41 2.14 6.06 6.36
N ASN A 42 2.66 7.03 5.59
CA ASN A 42 4.08 7.30 5.60
C ASN A 42 4.55 7.72 7.00
N VAL A 43 5.79 7.43 7.32
CA VAL A 43 6.40 7.79 8.59
C VAL A 43 7.47 8.85 8.33
N ALA A 44 7.38 9.98 9.04
CA ALA A 44 8.32 11.09 8.89
C ALA A 44 8.77 11.57 10.29
N ALA A 45 9.61 10.76 10.92
CA ALA A 45 10.22 11.09 12.20
C ALA A 45 11.70 11.46 11.99
N PRO A 46 12.35 12.15 12.95
CA PRO A 46 13.73 12.60 12.76
C PRO A 46 14.71 11.46 12.41
N SER A 47 14.51 10.28 12.98
CA SER A 47 15.42 9.14 12.77
C SER A 47 14.78 7.98 12.00
N LEU A 48 13.56 8.15 11.49
CA LEU A 48 12.88 7.08 10.76
C LEU A 48 11.97 7.69 9.72
N GLN A 49 12.28 7.44 8.45
CA GLN A 49 11.45 7.90 7.36
C GLN A 49 11.10 6.72 6.45
N LEU A 50 9.81 6.49 6.29
CA LEU A 50 9.28 5.41 5.47
C LEU A 50 8.21 5.99 4.55
N ASP A 51 8.24 5.63 3.27
CA ASP A 51 7.10 5.91 2.40
C ASP A 51 5.96 4.94 2.74
N SER A 52 4.82 5.10 2.09
CA SER A 52 3.63 4.28 2.38
C SER A 52 3.89 2.79 2.18
N LEU A 53 4.64 2.42 1.13
CA LEU A 53 4.92 1.02 0.83
C LEU A 53 5.86 0.41 1.87
N GLN A 54 6.90 1.15 2.25
CA GLN A 54 7.81 0.71 3.31
C GLN A 54 7.08 0.59 4.64
N ALA A 55 6.21 1.54 4.95
CA ALA A 55 5.46 1.54 6.20
C ALA A 55 4.49 0.36 6.29
N VAL A 56 3.68 0.12 5.24
CA VAL A 56 2.71 -0.97 5.27
C VAL A 56 3.41 -2.34 5.27
N LEU A 57 4.52 -2.47 4.55
CA LEU A 57 5.30 -3.71 4.59
C LEU A 57 5.86 -3.96 5.98
N THR A 58 6.36 -2.93 6.65
CA THR A 58 6.89 -3.04 8.00
C THR A 58 5.81 -3.54 8.97
N VAL A 59 4.61 -2.95 8.92
CA VAL A 59 3.48 -3.38 9.75
C VAL A 59 3.12 -4.84 9.47
N ALA A 60 3.04 -5.20 8.19
CA ALA A 60 2.66 -6.54 7.79
C ALA A 60 3.71 -7.57 8.19
N LEU A 61 4.99 -7.27 7.97
CA LEU A 61 6.09 -8.16 8.38
C LEU A 61 6.12 -8.35 9.89
N ALA A 62 5.90 -7.26 10.65
CA ALA A 62 5.82 -7.33 12.11
C ALA A 62 4.64 -8.16 12.59
N SER A 63 3.63 -8.33 11.74
CA SER A 63 2.46 -9.16 12.03
C SER A 63 2.62 -10.62 11.52
N GLY A 64 3.76 -10.94 10.91
CA GLY A 64 4.10 -12.30 10.53
C GLY A 64 3.62 -12.77 9.17
N ILE A 65 3.40 -11.85 8.21
CA ILE A 65 2.99 -12.28 6.86
C ILE A 65 4.09 -13.09 6.20
N THR A 66 3.70 -13.99 5.29
CA THR A 66 4.64 -14.80 4.50
C THR A 66 4.61 -14.50 3.01
N GLY A 67 3.62 -13.74 2.56
CA GLY A 67 3.51 -13.36 1.15
C GLY A 67 2.49 -12.24 0.99
N ILE A 68 2.45 -11.65 -0.20
CA ILE A 68 1.55 -10.53 -0.52
C ILE A 68 0.84 -10.85 -1.84
N GLU A 69 -0.47 -10.61 -1.86
CA GLU A 69 -1.25 -10.69 -3.09
C GLU A 69 -1.30 -9.36 -3.81
N SER A 70 -1.65 -8.29 -3.08
CA SER A 70 -1.88 -6.99 -3.69
C SER A 70 -1.63 -5.86 -2.71
N VAL A 71 -1.17 -4.73 -3.24
CA VAL A 71 -0.94 -3.51 -2.47
C VAL A 71 -1.50 -2.34 -3.25
N VAL A 72 -2.16 -1.42 -2.56
CA VAL A 72 -2.65 -0.16 -3.12
C VAL A 72 -2.04 0.99 -2.33
N THR A 73 -1.47 1.96 -3.02
CA THR A 73 -0.97 3.19 -2.39
C THR A 73 -1.65 4.41 -2.98
N VAL A 74 -1.94 5.40 -2.14
CA VAL A 74 -2.63 6.64 -2.50
C VAL A 74 -1.86 7.84 -1.95
N GLY A 75 -2.16 9.02 -2.48
CA GLY A 75 -1.48 10.25 -2.10
C GLY A 75 -0.29 10.52 -3.02
N GLU A 76 0.83 10.95 -2.47
CA GLU A 76 2.04 11.14 -3.27
C GLU A 76 2.53 9.79 -3.79
N LYS A 77 2.98 9.77 -5.04
CA LYS A 77 3.47 8.53 -5.65
C LYS A 77 4.82 8.13 -5.03
N PRO A 78 4.97 6.89 -4.56
CA PRO A 78 6.26 6.41 -4.08
C PRO A 78 7.30 6.40 -5.22
N ALA A 79 8.57 6.56 -4.87
CA ALA A 79 9.66 6.56 -5.85
C ALA A 79 9.80 5.21 -6.55
N THR A 80 9.52 4.13 -5.82
CA THR A 80 9.68 2.76 -6.35
C THR A 80 8.79 1.79 -5.57
N SER A 81 8.41 0.69 -6.21
CA SER A 81 7.72 -0.42 -5.56
C SER A 81 8.68 -1.54 -5.14
N LEU A 82 9.98 -1.30 -5.23
CA LEU A 82 11.00 -2.35 -5.06
C LEU A 82 10.90 -3.08 -3.72
N VAL A 83 10.60 -2.36 -2.62
CA VAL A 83 10.49 -2.98 -1.30
C VAL A 83 9.43 -4.08 -1.28
N ILE A 84 8.34 -3.90 -2.03
CA ILE A 84 7.29 -4.91 -2.16
C ILE A 84 7.73 -6.04 -3.09
N THR A 85 8.24 -5.70 -4.27
CA THR A 85 8.55 -6.71 -5.29
C THR A 85 9.76 -7.57 -4.92
N GLU A 86 10.68 -7.08 -4.11
CA GLU A 86 11.76 -7.91 -3.57
C GLU A 86 11.22 -8.97 -2.62
N PHE A 87 10.32 -8.59 -1.73
CA PHE A 87 9.72 -9.53 -0.79
C PHE A 87 8.73 -10.47 -1.48
N ALA A 88 7.91 -9.94 -2.39
CA ALA A 88 6.83 -10.67 -3.05
C ALA A 88 6.82 -10.36 -4.54
N PRO A 89 7.66 -11.06 -5.35
CA PRO A 89 7.80 -10.75 -6.78
C PRO A 89 6.51 -10.86 -7.59
N LYS A 90 5.53 -11.64 -7.11
CA LYS A 90 4.27 -11.84 -7.82
C LYS A 90 3.17 -10.90 -7.34
N ALA A 91 3.43 -10.06 -6.34
CA ALA A 91 2.44 -9.13 -5.84
C ALA A 91 2.12 -8.06 -6.89
N THR A 92 0.85 -7.66 -6.94
CA THR A 92 0.43 -6.53 -7.77
C THR A 92 0.48 -5.28 -6.92
N VAL A 93 1.09 -4.22 -7.43
CA VAL A 93 1.18 -2.94 -6.73
C VAL A 93 0.50 -1.88 -7.58
N PHE A 94 -0.54 -1.26 -7.02
CA PHE A 94 -1.29 -0.19 -7.67
C PHE A 94 -1.02 1.15 -6.99
N TYR A 95 -0.88 2.18 -7.80
CA TYR A 95 -0.92 3.56 -7.35
C TYR A 95 -2.21 4.20 -7.85
N ILE A 96 -2.94 4.86 -6.96
CA ILE A 96 -4.15 5.61 -7.31
C ILE A 96 -3.81 7.09 -7.29
N ASP A 97 -3.93 7.74 -8.44
CA ASP A 97 -3.59 9.16 -8.55
C ASP A 97 -4.72 10.06 -8.00
N SER A 98 -4.50 11.36 -8.01
CA SER A 98 -5.45 12.33 -7.46
C SER A 98 -6.79 12.37 -8.22
N SER A 99 -6.81 11.87 -9.45
CA SER A 99 -8.04 11.76 -10.25
C SER A 99 -8.79 10.47 -9.99
N GLY A 100 -8.24 9.56 -9.17
CA GLY A 100 -8.82 8.26 -8.91
C GLY A 100 -8.43 7.19 -9.92
N ASP A 101 -7.57 7.50 -10.89
CA ASP A 101 -7.09 6.53 -11.85
C ASP A 101 -6.01 5.65 -11.23
N HIS A 102 -6.04 4.36 -11.57
CA HIS A 102 -5.09 3.40 -11.02
C HIS A 102 -4.03 3.02 -12.04
N HIS A 103 -2.82 2.85 -11.54
CA HIS A 103 -1.63 2.55 -12.34
C HIS A 103 -0.87 1.41 -11.67
N LEU A 104 -0.37 0.47 -12.47
CA LEU A 104 0.59 -0.51 -11.96
C LEU A 104 1.95 0.16 -11.81
N ILE A 105 2.61 -0.12 -10.73
CA ILE A 105 3.94 0.44 -10.48
C ILE A 105 4.93 -0.64 -10.06
#